data_767b45b985a4eb6a98c3624f05f49e29
#
_entry.id   767b45b985a4eb6a98c3624f05f49e29
#
_cell.length_a   1.000
_cell.length_b   1.000
_cell.length_c   1.000
_cell.angle_alpha   90.00
_cell.angle_beta   90.00
_cell.angle_gamma   90.00
#
_symmetry.space_group_name_H-M   'P 1'
#
loop_
_entity.id
_entity.type
_entity.pdbx_description
1 polymer ?
#
loop_
_entity_poly.entity_id
_entity_poly.type
_entity_poly.pdbx_seq_one_letter_code
_entity_poly.pdbx_strand_id
1 'polypeptide(L)'
;VTAFQPFLDDYDIALARNNVQRKNMPTSPATRPRTVLALQGGGAHGAFTWGALDRLLEDGLEFSAISGVSSGAMIAAMAVQGFVLNGNKGAREAVSRLWRRVADAHIFGTVNSSLDWMWGWDKSMELGSELAWSGITNALRMFSPSQLNPFGQNPLEPLLSDLLDIMAIRHPSAPRLYVAATDVESGQAKIFDNSQITVDVLLASACIPMMFPTVSIHGRNYWDGGYSCNPALTPLLSPRPDRLVLIRAQPRARKGVPNSTADIVHRLHEIAFQAPLDGEIAMLPKQVRLLDISADAALARHPLTSKMNTEKSFLDHLFAAGREAAAPVTAT
;
A
#
# COMPACT_ATOMS: atom_id res chain seq x y z
N VAL A 1 -27.42 23.45 -4.54
CA VAL A 1 -27.33 23.16 -3.08
C VAL A 1 -28.09 21.89 -2.70
N THR A 2 -28.93 21.32 -3.61
CA THR A 2 -29.89 20.22 -3.30
C THR A 2 -29.41 18.81 -3.70
N ALA A 3 -28.20 18.62 -4.22
CA ALA A 3 -27.71 17.31 -4.68
C ALA A 3 -26.87 16.53 -3.65
N PHE A 4 -26.50 17.16 -2.53
CA PHE A 4 -25.63 16.53 -1.49
C PHE A 4 -26.39 15.94 -0.28
N GLN A 5 -27.69 16.22 -0.16
CA GLN A 5 -28.49 15.81 1.00
C GLN A 5 -28.66 14.28 1.13
N PRO A 6 -28.90 13.49 0.06
CA PRO A 6 -29.09 12.04 0.20
C PRO A 6 -27.83 11.30 0.70
N PHE A 7 -26.64 11.81 0.37
CA PHE A 7 -25.37 11.19 0.79
C PHE A 7 -25.06 11.39 2.28
N LEU A 8 -25.47 12.52 2.85
CA LEU A 8 -25.30 12.81 4.29
C LEU A 8 -26.26 11.97 5.13
N ASP A 9 -27.49 11.78 4.67
CA ASP A 9 -28.49 10.98 5.38
C ASP A 9 -28.11 9.50 5.45
N ASP A 10 -27.55 8.91 4.38
CA ASP A 10 -27.03 7.54 4.37
C ASP A 10 -25.79 7.37 5.26
N TYR A 11 -24.94 8.39 5.36
CA TYR A 11 -23.77 8.40 6.21
C TYR A 11 -24.16 8.43 7.70
N ASP A 12 -25.09 9.29 8.07
CA ASP A 12 -25.62 9.40 9.44
C ASP A 12 -26.40 8.15 9.86
N ILE A 13 -27.12 7.51 8.94
CA ILE A 13 -27.84 6.26 9.18
C ILE A 13 -26.87 5.09 9.40
N ALA A 14 -25.79 5.03 8.63
CA ALA A 14 -24.74 4.01 8.81
C ALA A 14 -24.02 4.18 10.15
N LEU A 15 -23.73 5.43 10.53
CA LEU A 15 -23.13 5.76 11.83
C LEU A 15 -24.08 5.46 13.01
N ALA A 16 -25.37 5.76 12.87
CA ALA A 16 -26.36 5.45 13.88
C ALA A 16 -26.51 3.94 14.12
N ARG A 17 -26.52 3.14 13.04
CA ARG A 17 -26.57 1.67 13.13
C ARG A 17 -25.34 1.07 13.81
N ASN A 18 -24.13 1.57 13.50
CA ASN A 18 -22.90 1.14 14.17
C ASN A 18 -22.88 1.52 15.65
N ASN A 19 -23.39 2.69 16.03
CA ASN A 19 -23.51 3.10 17.43
C ASN A 19 -24.51 2.26 18.23
N VAL A 20 -25.61 1.82 17.60
CA VAL A 20 -26.60 0.93 18.23
C VAL A 20 -26.03 -0.48 18.44
N GLN A 21 -25.28 -1.00 17.47
CA GLN A 21 -24.60 -2.29 17.63
C GLN A 21 -23.50 -2.28 18.70
N ARG A 22 -22.76 -1.17 18.86
CA ARG A 22 -21.78 -1.02 19.96
C ARG A 22 -22.40 -0.92 21.33
N LYS A 23 -23.60 -0.32 21.46
CA LYS A 23 -24.31 -0.22 22.77
C LYS A 23 -24.89 -1.55 23.24
N ASN A 24 -25.11 -2.50 22.37
CA ASN A 24 -25.72 -3.80 22.68
C ASN A 24 -24.70 -4.94 22.83
N MET A 25 -23.40 -4.65 22.80
CA MET A 25 -22.38 -5.66 23.13
C MET A 25 -22.31 -5.86 24.65
N PRO A 26 -22.35 -7.12 25.12
CA PRO A 26 -22.20 -7.41 26.53
C PRO A 26 -20.80 -6.94 26.99
N THR A 27 -20.77 -6.05 27.99
CA THR A 27 -19.56 -5.62 28.67
C THR A 27 -19.05 -6.74 29.55
N SER A 28 -18.28 -7.66 28.99
CA SER A 28 -17.46 -8.56 29.78
C SER A 28 -15.98 -8.11 29.70
N PRO A 29 -15.25 -8.04 30.82
CA PRO A 29 -13.95 -7.37 30.87
C PRO A 29 -12.76 -8.25 30.47
N ALA A 30 -12.88 -9.02 29.46
CA ALA A 30 -11.71 -9.50 28.73
C ALA A 30 -11.41 -8.45 27.66
N THR A 31 -10.60 -7.46 28.01
CA THR A 31 -10.14 -6.45 27.04
C THR A 31 -9.51 -7.18 25.86
N ARG A 32 -10.18 -7.11 24.68
CA ARG A 32 -9.60 -7.65 23.45
C ARG A 32 -8.18 -7.09 23.29
N PRO A 33 -7.19 -7.92 22.96
CA PRO A 33 -5.81 -7.47 22.84
C PRO A 33 -5.76 -6.36 21.78
N ARG A 34 -5.10 -5.25 22.15
CA ARG A 34 -4.93 -4.13 21.25
C ARG A 34 -4.01 -4.51 20.11
N THR A 35 -4.56 -4.64 18.91
CA THR A 35 -3.83 -5.03 17.72
C THR A 35 -3.62 -3.82 16.81
N VAL A 36 -2.43 -3.69 16.26
CA VAL A 36 -2.05 -2.70 15.26
C VAL A 36 -1.54 -3.39 14.00
N LEU A 37 -1.61 -2.72 12.85
CA LEU A 37 -1.29 -3.27 11.55
C LEU A 37 -0.24 -2.42 10.85
N ALA A 38 0.77 -3.09 10.27
CA ALA A 38 1.83 -2.48 9.49
C ALA A 38 1.86 -3.10 8.09
N LEU A 39 1.72 -2.28 7.04
CA LEU A 39 1.58 -2.70 5.65
C LEU A 39 2.75 -2.21 4.82
N GLN A 40 3.60 -3.15 4.40
CA GLN A 40 4.76 -2.85 3.55
C GLN A 40 4.31 -2.43 2.15
N GLY A 41 5.04 -1.48 1.54
CA GLY A 41 4.91 -1.12 0.15
C GLY A 41 5.51 -2.17 -0.79
N GLY A 42 4.97 -2.31 -1.99
CA GLY A 42 5.44 -3.30 -2.94
C GLY A 42 4.84 -3.22 -4.34
N GLY A 43 4.20 -2.11 -4.71
CA GLY A 43 3.51 -1.99 -6.00
C GLY A 43 2.41 -3.06 -6.15
N ALA A 44 2.37 -3.78 -7.28
CA ALA A 44 1.39 -4.84 -7.53
C ALA A 44 1.49 -6.02 -6.54
N HIS A 45 2.65 -6.23 -5.89
CA HIS A 45 2.78 -7.21 -4.81
C HIS A 45 1.86 -6.91 -3.60
N GLY A 46 1.36 -5.68 -3.47
CA GLY A 46 0.33 -5.31 -2.51
C GLY A 46 -0.97 -6.12 -2.65
N ALA A 47 -1.20 -6.83 -3.77
CA ALA A 47 -2.30 -7.78 -3.88
C ALA A 47 -2.17 -8.96 -2.89
N PHE A 48 -0.94 -9.36 -2.52
CA PHE A 48 -0.71 -10.28 -1.40
C PHE A 48 -1.18 -9.65 -0.07
N THR A 49 -0.84 -8.39 0.16
CA THR A 49 -1.30 -7.64 1.35
C THR A 49 -2.83 -7.55 1.40
N TRP A 50 -3.49 -7.31 0.24
CA TRP A 50 -4.94 -7.34 0.14
C TRP A 50 -5.50 -8.71 0.57
N GLY A 51 -4.97 -9.80 0.07
CA GLY A 51 -5.41 -11.15 0.44
C GLY A 51 -5.21 -11.46 1.93
N ALA A 52 -4.04 -11.13 2.47
CA ALA A 52 -3.75 -11.33 3.89
C ALA A 52 -4.68 -10.48 4.78
N LEU A 53 -4.87 -9.21 4.47
CA LEU A 53 -5.77 -8.33 5.21
C LEU A 53 -7.23 -8.78 5.10
N ASP A 54 -7.67 -9.21 3.91
CA ASP A 54 -9.02 -9.74 3.70
C ASP A 54 -9.31 -10.91 4.63
N ARG A 55 -8.37 -11.85 4.75
CA ARG A 55 -8.50 -13.00 5.66
C ARG A 55 -8.52 -12.58 7.13
N LEU A 56 -7.62 -11.70 7.56
CA LEU A 56 -7.58 -11.21 8.94
C LEU A 56 -8.90 -10.53 9.34
N LEU A 57 -9.45 -9.70 8.46
CA LEU A 57 -10.73 -9.00 8.68
C LEU A 57 -11.93 -9.97 8.65
N GLU A 58 -11.91 -10.99 7.78
CA GLU A 58 -12.93 -12.05 7.74
C GLU A 58 -12.98 -12.84 9.04
N ASP A 59 -11.81 -13.15 9.60
CA ASP A 59 -11.68 -13.85 10.89
C ASP A 59 -11.93 -12.93 12.12
N GLY A 60 -12.36 -11.68 11.87
CA GLY A 60 -12.85 -10.77 12.90
C GLY A 60 -11.78 -9.97 13.63
N LEU A 61 -10.52 -9.90 13.12
CA LEU A 61 -9.51 -9.02 13.69
C LEU A 61 -9.91 -7.56 13.48
N GLU A 62 -9.71 -6.77 14.53
CA GLU A 62 -9.90 -5.31 14.50
C GLU A 62 -8.56 -4.63 14.79
N PHE A 63 -8.28 -3.55 14.07
CA PHE A 63 -7.03 -2.80 14.19
C PHE A 63 -7.29 -1.41 14.77
N SER A 64 -6.61 -1.07 15.85
CA SER A 64 -6.70 0.26 16.48
C SER A 64 -5.86 1.33 15.77
N ALA A 65 -4.85 0.91 15.03
CA ALA A 65 -4.01 1.77 14.21
C ALA A 65 -3.43 0.97 13.03
N ILE A 66 -3.24 1.65 11.90
CA ILE A 66 -2.66 1.07 10.69
C ILE A 66 -1.58 2.02 10.17
N SER A 67 -0.41 1.48 9.87
CA SER A 67 0.67 2.19 9.18
C SER A 67 0.91 1.57 7.81
N GLY A 68 1.12 2.38 6.79
CA GLY A 68 1.38 1.90 5.43
C GLY A 68 2.27 2.82 4.63
N VAL A 69 2.91 2.22 3.60
CA VAL A 69 3.76 2.91 2.64
C VAL A 69 3.41 2.45 1.23
N SER A 70 3.40 3.36 0.24
CA SER A 70 3.18 3.06 -1.17
C SER A 70 1.83 2.31 -1.36
N SER A 71 1.81 1.16 -2.04
CA SER A 71 0.59 0.34 -2.15
C SER A 71 0.01 -0.05 -0.78
N GLY A 72 0.86 -0.24 0.24
CA GLY A 72 0.42 -0.48 1.62
C GLY A 72 -0.33 0.72 2.23
N ALA A 73 0.06 1.96 1.87
CA ALA A 73 -0.64 3.17 2.30
C ALA A 73 -2.03 3.29 1.65
N MET A 74 -2.14 2.96 0.37
CA MET A 74 -3.43 2.93 -0.34
C MET A 74 -4.37 1.91 0.27
N ILE A 75 -3.89 0.68 0.53
CA ILE A 75 -4.65 -0.37 1.20
C ILE A 75 -5.09 0.09 2.59
N ALA A 76 -4.19 0.70 3.37
CA ALA A 76 -4.49 1.22 4.70
C ALA A 76 -5.59 2.28 4.69
N ALA A 77 -5.50 3.26 3.77
CA ALA A 77 -6.51 4.31 3.61
C ALA A 77 -7.88 3.73 3.25
N MET A 78 -7.93 2.81 2.26
CA MET A 78 -9.18 2.13 1.88
C MET A 78 -9.75 1.30 3.04
N ALA A 79 -8.91 0.58 3.79
CA ALA A 79 -9.36 -0.20 4.93
C ALA A 79 -9.95 0.69 6.03
N VAL A 80 -9.28 1.80 6.36
CA VAL A 80 -9.73 2.74 7.40
C VAL A 80 -11.08 3.38 7.04
N GLN A 81 -11.24 3.91 5.83
CA GLN A 81 -12.52 4.48 5.42
C GLN A 81 -13.65 3.43 5.36
N GLY A 82 -13.36 2.24 4.83
CA GLY A 82 -14.33 1.17 4.76
C GLY A 82 -14.74 0.65 6.14
N PHE A 83 -13.80 0.63 7.10
CA PHE A 83 -14.08 0.25 8.48
C PHE A 83 -15.06 1.22 9.15
N VAL A 84 -14.94 2.52 8.92
CA VAL A 84 -15.87 3.54 9.44
C VAL A 84 -17.28 3.34 8.88
N LEU A 85 -17.37 3.00 7.59
CA LEU A 85 -18.67 2.85 6.91
C LEU A 85 -19.40 1.55 7.33
N ASN A 86 -18.71 0.42 7.39
CA ASN A 86 -19.36 -0.89 7.65
C ASN A 86 -18.43 -1.91 8.34
N GLY A 87 -17.60 -1.46 9.27
CA GLY A 87 -16.68 -2.33 10.01
C GLY A 87 -15.76 -3.14 9.09
N ASN A 88 -15.42 -4.35 9.52
CA ASN A 88 -14.53 -5.25 8.74
C ASN A 88 -15.06 -5.54 7.34
N LYS A 89 -16.38 -5.67 7.17
CA LYS A 89 -16.97 -5.92 5.85
C LYS A 89 -16.73 -4.74 4.91
N GLY A 90 -16.96 -3.51 5.38
CA GLY A 90 -16.70 -2.31 4.60
C GLY A 90 -15.22 -2.13 4.25
N ALA A 91 -14.31 -2.45 5.18
CA ALA A 91 -12.88 -2.44 4.92
C ALA A 91 -12.47 -3.43 3.81
N ARG A 92 -12.98 -4.67 3.86
CA ARG A 92 -12.75 -5.70 2.81
C ARG A 92 -13.25 -5.24 1.45
N GLU A 93 -14.47 -4.68 1.40
CA GLU A 93 -15.09 -4.19 0.17
C GLU A 93 -14.33 -3.01 -0.43
N ALA A 94 -13.88 -2.05 0.39
CA ALA A 94 -13.14 -0.89 -0.07
C ALA A 94 -11.77 -1.27 -0.66
N VAL A 95 -11.01 -2.16 0.01
CA VAL A 95 -9.72 -2.65 -0.49
C VAL A 95 -9.91 -3.50 -1.76
N SER A 96 -10.95 -4.34 -1.81
CA SER A 96 -11.28 -5.11 -3.02
C SER A 96 -11.60 -4.20 -4.21
N ARG A 97 -12.33 -3.09 -3.97
CA ARG A 97 -12.65 -2.11 -5.01
C ARG A 97 -11.39 -1.44 -5.55
N LEU A 98 -10.45 -1.06 -4.69
CA LEU A 98 -9.15 -0.53 -5.10
C LEU A 98 -8.45 -1.46 -6.09
N TRP A 99 -8.28 -2.73 -5.73
CA TRP A 99 -7.52 -3.67 -6.55
C TRP A 99 -8.22 -4.05 -7.86
N ARG A 100 -9.56 -4.12 -7.87
CA ARG A 100 -10.32 -4.28 -9.12
C ARG A 100 -10.10 -3.10 -10.06
N ARG A 101 -10.18 -1.86 -9.54
CA ARG A 101 -9.92 -0.66 -10.34
C ARG A 101 -8.48 -0.59 -10.84
N VAL A 102 -7.51 -1.06 -10.04
CA VAL A 102 -6.08 -1.18 -10.47
C VAL A 102 -5.95 -2.17 -11.64
N ALA A 103 -6.61 -3.32 -11.56
CA ALA A 103 -6.62 -4.32 -12.63
C ALA A 103 -7.28 -3.79 -13.91
N ASP A 104 -8.46 -3.17 -13.78
CA ASP A 104 -9.25 -2.66 -14.91
C ASP A 104 -8.55 -1.48 -15.62
N ALA A 105 -7.88 -0.63 -14.87
CA ALA A 105 -7.20 0.55 -15.40
C ALA A 105 -5.87 0.25 -16.09
N HIS A 106 -5.37 -0.99 -16.02
CA HIS A 106 -4.05 -1.37 -16.55
C HIS A 106 -2.97 -0.33 -16.25
N ILE A 107 -2.93 0.18 -15.01
CA ILE A 107 -2.21 1.41 -14.60
C ILE A 107 -0.78 1.45 -15.08
N PHE A 108 -0.11 0.30 -15.15
CA PHE A 108 1.23 0.18 -15.71
C PHE A 108 1.26 -0.37 -17.14
N GLY A 109 0.15 -0.90 -17.65
CA GLY A 109 -0.02 -1.28 -19.05
C GLY A 109 -0.12 -0.08 -19.99
N THR A 110 -0.69 1.03 -19.52
CA THR A 110 -0.76 2.30 -20.27
C THR A 110 0.60 3.00 -20.36
N VAL A 111 1.49 2.80 -19.40
CA VAL A 111 2.89 3.27 -19.51
C VAL A 111 3.59 2.53 -20.65
N ASN A 112 3.39 1.22 -20.78
CA ASN A 112 3.88 0.46 -21.92
C ASN A 112 3.23 0.93 -23.23
N SER A 113 1.91 1.17 -23.26
CA SER A 113 1.21 1.60 -24.49
C SER A 113 1.56 3.03 -24.92
N SER A 114 1.86 3.92 -23.97
CA SER A 114 2.33 5.28 -24.29
C SER A 114 3.74 5.27 -24.86
N LEU A 115 4.58 4.34 -24.41
CA LEU A 115 5.93 4.13 -24.95
C LEU A 115 5.87 3.36 -26.26
N ASP A 116 4.95 2.41 -26.44
CA ASP A 116 4.69 1.70 -27.70
C ASP A 116 4.27 2.67 -28.81
N TRP A 117 3.45 3.70 -28.48
CA TRP A 117 3.09 4.74 -29.43
C TRP A 117 4.28 5.63 -29.83
N MET A 118 5.13 5.95 -28.89
CA MET A 118 6.29 6.82 -29.13
C MET A 118 7.39 6.10 -29.94
N TRP A 119 7.45 4.76 -29.89
CA TRP A 119 8.49 3.94 -30.54
C TRP A 119 7.98 3.04 -31.67
N GLY A 120 6.67 3.01 -31.96
CA GLY A 120 6.07 2.32 -33.14
C GLY A 120 6.26 0.80 -33.16
N TRP A 121 6.29 0.14 -32.02
CA TRP A 121 6.57 -1.29 -31.92
C TRP A 121 5.28 -2.13 -31.90
N ASP A 122 5.21 -3.09 -32.82
CA ASP A 122 4.13 -4.05 -32.96
C ASP A 122 4.27 -5.19 -31.93
N LYS A 123 3.13 -5.63 -31.37
CA LYS A 123 3.01 -6.64 -30.30
C LYS A 123 3.50 -8.06 -30.66
N SER A 124 4.11 -8.28 -31.80
CA SER A 124 4.46 -9.61 -32.32
C SER A 124 5.84 -10.15 -31.92
N MET A 125 6.59 -9.49 -31.05
CA MET A 125 7.92 -9.96 -30.62
C MET A 125 7.98 -10.29 -29.14
N GLU A 126 7.84 -11.56 -28.78
CA GLU A 126 8.13 -12.09 -27.43
C GLU A 126 9.61 -11.88 -27.00
N LEU A 127 10.53 -11.67 -27.93
CA LEU A 127 11.91 -11.24 -27.66
C LEU A 127 12.02 -9.77 -27.22
N GLY A 128 10.94 -8.97 -27.37
CA GLY A 128 10.94 -7.53 -27.13
C GLY A 128 10.88 -7.09 -25.67
N SER A 129 10.41 -7.93 -24.74
CA SER A 129 10.16 -7.48 -23.38
C SER A 129 11.43 -7.12 -22.60
N GLU A 130 12.50 -7.89 -22.74
CA GLU A 130 13.78 -7.59 -22.07
C GLU A 130 14.53 -6.43 -22.74
N LEU A 131 14.49 -6.35 -24.09
CA LEU A 131 15.10 -5.25 -24.84
C LEU A 131 14.32 -3.95 -24.67
N ALA A 132 13.00 -4.00 -24.63
CA ALA A 132 12.16 -2.84 -24.33
C ALA A 132 12.39 -2.34 -22.89
N TRP A 133 12.47 -3.21 -21.91
CA TRP A 133 12.85 -2.87 -20.55
C TRP A 133 14.25 -2.25 -20.46
N SER A 134 15.22 -2.81 -21.20
CA SER A 134 16.57 -2.23 -21.23
C SER A 134 16.60 -0.85 -21.91
N GLY A 135 15.79 -0.65 -22.95
CA GLY A 135 15.59 0.64 -23.61
C GLY A 135 14.96 1.68 -22.68
N ILE A 136 13.89 1.29 -21.95
CA ILE A 136 13.23 2.15 -20.95
C ILE A 136 14.18 2.48 -19.82
N THR A 137 14.89 1.51 -19.26
CA THR A 137 15.85 1.76 -18.18
C THR A 137 17.01 2.61 -18.63
N ASN A 138 17.44 2.54 -19.88
CA ASN A 138 18.45 3.42 -20.43
C ASN A 138 17.91 4.83 -20.68
N ALA A 139 16.67 4.97 -21.17
CA ALA A 139 16.00 6.27 -21.32
C ALA A 139 15.78 6.94 -19.94
N LEU A 140 15.34 6.19 -18.93
CA LEU A 140 15.20 6.67 -17.55
C LEU A 140 16.53 7.10 -16.91
N ARG A 141 17.67 6.64 -17.42
CA ARG A 141 19.01 7.10 -17.00
C ARG A 141 19.45 8.37 -17.71
N MET A 142 18.91 8.63 -18.92
CA MET A 142 19.28 9.77 -19.73
C MET A 142 18.36 10.98 -19.55
N PHE A 143 17.10 10.74 -19.18
CA PHE A 143 16.07 11.75 -19.03
C PHE A 143 15.47 11.70 -17.63
N SER A 144 15.20 12.87 -17.03
CA SER A 144 14.50 12.94 -15.76
C SER A 144 13.02 12.58 -15.93
N PRO A 145 12.31 12.12 -14.86
CA PRO A 145 10.87 11.90 -14.91
C PRO A 145 10.08 13.10 -15.41
N SER A 146 10.52 14.32 -15.07
CA SER A 146 9.89 15.55 -15.54
C SER A 146 10.07 15.80 -17.04
N GLN A 147 11.16 15.30 -17.64
CA GLN A 147 11.38 15.38 -19.09
C GLN A 147 10.55 14.33 -19.84
N LEU A 148 10.37 13.14 -19.26
CA LEU A 148 9.57 12.06 -19.85
C LEU A 148 8.06 12.25 -19.62
N ASN A 149 7.69 12.94 -18.55
CA ASN A 149 6.30 13.26 -18.18
C ASN A 149 6.18 14.75 -17.82
N PRO A 150 6.28 15.66 -18.82
CA PRO A 150 6.29 17.10 -18.57
C PRO A 150 4.98 17.65 -17.99
N PHE A 151 3.89 16.89 -18.13
CA PHE A 151 2.58 17.25 -17.58
C PHE A 151 2.36 16.69 -16.16
N GLY A 152 3.33 15.97 -15.61
CA GLY A 152 3.26 15.43 -14.24
C GLY A 152 2.12 14.42 -14.00
N GLN A 153 1.57 13.82 -15.08
CA GLN A 153 0.42 12.92 -14.96
C GLN A 153 0.79 11.67 -14.17
N ASN A 154 -0.02 11.37 -13.16
CA ASN A 154 0.09 10.14 -12.39
C ASN A 154 -1.19 9.32 -12.57
N PRO A 155 -1.13 8.10 -13.16
CA PRO A 155 -2.33 7.30 -13.43
C PRO A 155 -3.06 6.85 -12.16
N LEU A 156 -2.41 6.93 -10.99
CA LEU A 156 -3.04 6.66 -9.70
C LEU A 156 -3.92 7.80 -9.21
N GLU A 157 -3.68 9.05 -9.68
CA GLU A 157 -4.40 10.24 -9.20
C GLU A 157 -5.92 10.18 -9.46
N PRO A 158 -6.41 9.93 -10.71
CA PRO A 158 -7.83 9.84 -10.96
C PRO A 158 -8.47 8.67 -10.22
N LEU A 159 -7.76 7.55 -10.07
CA LEU A 159 -8.23 6.38 -9.34
C LEU A 159 -8.41 6.69 -7.85
N LEU A 160 -7.40 7.32 -7.23
CA LEU A 160 -7.46 7.66 -5.81
C LEU A 160 -8.49 8.77 -5.55
N SER A 161 -8.62 9.74 -6.45
CA SER A 161 -9.63 10.81 -6.36
C SER A 161 -11.06 10.29 -6.39
N ASP A 162 -11.31 9.21 -7.14
CA ASP A 162 -12.62 8.55 -7.22
C ASP A 162 -12.93 7.66 -5.99
N LEU A 163 -11.89 7.06 -5.39
CA LEU A 163 -12.07 6.05 -4.34
C LEU A 163 -11.90 6.58 -2.91
N LEU A 164 -11.18 7.68 -2.72
CA LEU A 164 -10.79 8.15 -1.39
C LEU A 164 -11.89 8.98 -0.73
N ASP A 165 -12.40 8.49 0.39
CA ASP A 165 -13.30 9.23 1.29
C ASP A 165 -12.50 9.83 2.46
N ILE A 166 -12.06 11.07 2.29
CA ILE A 166 -11.29 11.81 3.29
C ILE A 166 -12.11 12.03 4.57
N MET A 167 -13.42 12.23 4.46
CA MET A 167 -14.28 12.47 5.61
C MET A 167 -14.39 11.22 6.49
N ALA A 168 -14.50 10.04 5.88
CA ALA A 168 -14.48 8.78 6.60
C ALA A 168 -13.11 8.54 7.30
N ILE A 169 -11.99 8.84 6.61
CA ILE A 169 -10.66 8.70 7.21
C ILE A 169 -10.46 9.62 8.42
N ARG A 170 -11.01 10.83 8.38
CA ARG A 170 -10.92 11.83 9.46
C ARG A 170 -11.98 11.66 10.55
N HIS A 171 -12.89 10.70 10.39
CA HIS A 171 -13.95 10.50 11.38
C HIS A 171 -13.37 10.07 12.75
N PRO A 172 -13.91 10.59 13.88
CA PRO A 172 -13.39 10.28 15.23
C PRO A 172 -13.38 8.78 15.58
N SER A 173 -14.24 7.96 14.95
CA SER A 173 -14.26 6.51 15.17
C SER A 173 -13.28 5.75 14.27
N ALA A 174 -12.61 6.42 13.35
CA ALA A 174 -11.65 5.78 12.45
C ALA A 174 -10.47 5.20 13.22
N PRO A 175 -9.95 4.02 12.83
CA PRO A 175 -8.63 3.59 13.26
C PRO A 175 -7.58 4.66 12.92
N ARG A 176 -6.56 4.79 13.77
CA ARG A 176 -5.47 5.72 13.45
C ARG A 176 -4.75 5.25 12.21
N LEU A 177 -4.56 6.15 11.27
CA LEU A 177 -3.85 5.91 10.02
C LEU A 177 -2.55 6.68 10.02
N TYR A 178 -1.47 6.01 9.64
CA TYR A 178 -0.16 6.61 9.43
C TYR A 178 0.35 6.26 8.04
N VAL A 179 0.57 7.29 7.23
CA VAL A 179 1.15 7.16 5.89
C VAL A 179 2.51 7.83 5.88
N ALA A 180 3.53 7.13 5.40
CA ALA A 180 4.87 7.69 5.33
C ALA A 180 5.27 8.05 3.90
N ALA A 181 5.96 9.17 3.76
CA ALA A 181 6.69 9.56 2.55
C ALA A 181 8.10 10.02 2.94
N THR A 182 9.05 9.99 2.00
CA THR A 182 10.43 10.44 2.21
C THR A 182 10.56 11.90 1.79
N ASP A 183 10.89 12.79 2.72
CA ASP A 183 11.23 14.18 2.40
C ASP A 183 12.54 14.20 1.60
N VAL A 184 12.50 14.77 0.39
CA VAL A 184 13.62 14.70 -0.56
C VAL A 184 14.84 15.45 -0.08
N GLU A 185 14.64 16.59 0.60
CA GLU A 185 15.74 17.44 1.03
C GLU A 185 16.48 16.87 2.24
N SER A 186 15.73 16.32 3.21
CA SER A 186 16.33 15.81 4.44
C SER A 186 16.62 14.31 4.40
N GLY A 187 16.02 13.55 3.48
CA GLY A 187 16.06 12.09 3.45
C GLY A 187 15.27 11.43 4.60
N GLN A 188 14.56 12.22 5.42
CA GLN A 188 13.84 11.74 6.59
C GLN A 188 12.43 11.28 6.25
N ALA A 189 11.92 10.31 7.03
CA ALA A 189 10.52 9.94 6.94
C ALA A 189 9.61 11.06 7.44
N LYS A 190 8.63 11.45 6.63
CA LYS A 190 7.50 12.26 7.04
C LYS A 190 6.29 11.36 7.23
N ILE A 191 5.75 11.35 8.44
CA ILE A 191 4.54 10.58 8.77
C ILE A 191 3.34 11.53 8.73
N PHE A 192 2.32 11.15 7.97
CA PHE A 192 1.04 11.84 7.87
C PHE A 192 -0.02 11.02 8.61
N ASP A 193 -0.79 11.67 9.48
CA ASP A 193 -1.90 11.06 10.22
C ASP A 193 -3.25 11.30 9.54
N ASN A 194 -4.35 10.76 10.09
CA ASN A 194 -5.71 10.88 9.54
C ASN A 194 -6.08 12.31 9.14
N SER A 195 -5.68 13.32 9.89
CA SER A 195 -6.03 14.73 9.64
C SER A 195 -5.34 15.30 8.39
N GLN A 196 -4.23 14.72 8.00
CA GLN A 196 -3.36 15.18 6.92
C GLN A 196 -3.54 14.37 5.62
N ILE A 197 -4.27 13.24 5.65
CA ILE A 197 -4.45 12.39 4.47
C ILE A 197 -5.20 13.15 3.37
N THR A 198 -4.60 13.11 2.18
CA THR A 198 -5.12 13.60 0.90
C THR A 198 -4.69 12.65 -0.21
N VAL A 199 -5.19 12.84 -1.42
CA VAL A 199 -4.69 12.12 -2.62
C VAL A 199 -3.19 12.36 -2.79
N ASP A 200 -2.73 13.62 -2.66
CA ASP A 200 -1.31 13.96 -2.80
C ASP A 200 -0.42 13.22 -1.78
N VAL A 201 -0.89 13.01 -0.55
CA VAL A 201 -0.15 12.25 0.46
C VAL A 201 0.02 10.79 0.04
N LEU A 202 -1.03 10.17 -0.52
CA LEU A 202 -0.95 8.79 -1.02
C LEU A 202 -0.06 8.71 -2.27
N LEU A 203 -0.14 9.70 -3.17
CA LEU A 203 0.74 9.80 -4.33
C LEU A 203 2.20 10.02 -3.92
N ALA A 204 2.47 10.87 -2.93
CA ALA A 204 3.80 11.09 -2.37
C ALA A 204 4.39 9.80 -1.79
N SER A 205 3.57 9.06 -1.01
CA SER A 205 3.96 7.77 -0.44
C SER A 205 4.31 6.70 -1.49
N ALA A 206 3.81 6.84 -2.72
CA ALA A 206 4.03 5.92 -3.84
C ALA A 206 4.88 6.52 -4.99
N CYS A 207 5.49 7.68 -4.76
CA CYS A 207 6.28 8.41 -5.77
C CYS A 207 7.67 7.81 -5.92
N ILE A 208 7.82 6.82 -6.82
CA ILE A 208 9.12 6.24 -7.14
C ILE A 208 9.96 7.25 -7.94
N PRO A 209 11.15 7.67 -7.45
CA PRO A 209 11.93 8.79 -8.01
C PRO A 209 12.26 8.70 -9.48
N MET A 210 12.49 7.53 -10.01
CA MET A 210 12.86 7.35 -11.42
C MET A 210 11.65 7.21 -12.37
N MET A 211 10.42 7.13 -11.82
CA MET A 211 9.20 6.88 -12.59
C MET A 211 8.26 8.07 -12.59
N PHE A 212 8.19 8.80 -11.49
CA PHE A 212 7.24 9.90 -11.32
C PHE A 212 7.96 11.19 -10.94
N PRO A 213 7.46 12.35 -11.42
CA PRO A 213 7.86 13.64 -10.87
C PRO A 213 7.58 13.71 -9.37
N THR A 214 8.43 14.42 -8.66
CA THR A 214 8.34 14.62 -7.21
C THR A 214 6.99 15.24 -6.82
N VAL A 215 6.34 14.72 -5.79
CA VAL A 215 5.08 15.27 -5.28
C VAL A 215 5.37 16.38 -4.26
N SER A 216 4.78 17.55 -4.48
CA SER A 216 4.96 18.71 -3.59
C SER A 216 3.75 18.89 -2.67
N ILE A 217 3.97 18.91 -1.35
CA ILE A 217 2.94 19.13 -0.33
C ILE A 217 3.42 20.27 0.59
N HIS A 218 2.66 21.36 0.63
CA HIS A 218 2.98 22.56 1.43
C HIS A 218 4.42 23.07 1.21
N GLY A 219 4.89 23.06 -0.04
CA GLY A 219 6.21 23.57 -0.43
C GLY A 219 7.38 22.62 -0.11
N ARG A 220 7.12 21.41 0.36
CA ARG A 220 8.11 20.34 0.52
C ARG A 220 7.90 19.25 -0.49
N ASN A 221 8.99 18.62 -0.92
CA ASN A 221 9.02 17.63 -1.98
C ASN A 221 9.19 16.22 -1.39
N TYR A 222 8.41 15.27 -1.89
CA TYR A 222 8.38 13.91 -1.35
C TYR A 222 8.57 12.84 -2.41
N TRP A 223 9.24 11.78 -2.01
CA TRP A 223 9.36 10.50 -2.70
C TRP A 223 8.69 9.38 -1.90
N ASP A 224 8.64 8.17 -2.50
CA ASP A 224 8.09 6.96 -1.87
C ASP A 224 8.68 6.76 -0.47
N GLY A 225 7.79 6.49 0.48
CA GLY A 225 8.16 6.32 1.88
C GLY A 225 9.11 5.15 2.12
N GLY A 226 9.13 4.16 1.22
CA GLY A 226 9.99 2.99 1.32
C GLY A 226 11.49 3.29 1.37
N TYR A 227 11.92 4.48 0.96
CA TYR A 227 13.33 4.90 1.08
C TYR A 227 13.73 5.29 2.50
N SER A 228 12.79 5.67 3.36
CA SER A 228 13.08 6.08 4.74
C SER A 228 12.46 5.18 5.81
N CYS A 229 11.33 4.52 5.51
CA CYS A 229 10.68 3.51 6.36
C CYS A 229 9.70 2.67 5.52
N ASN A 230 9.52 1.37 5.82
CA ASN A 230 8.66 0.54 4.97
C ASN A 230 7.99 -0.63 5.69
N PRO A 231 6.88 -0.39 6.43
CA PRO A 231 6.32 0.87 6.89
C PRO A 231 6.94 1.37 8.19
N ALA A 232 6.56 2.57 8.65
CA ALA A 232 6.94 3.07 9.97
C ALA A 232 6.22 2.31 11.08
N LEU A 233 6.95 1.71 12.02
CA LEU A 233 6.38 1.00 13.16
C LEU A 233 6.26 1.90 14.40
N THR A 234 7.19 2.83 14.56
CA THR A 234 7.26 3.73 15.73
C THR A 234 5.92 4.41 16.08
N PRO A 235 5.13 4.99 15.14
CA PRO A 235 3.86 5.62 15.48
C PRO A 235 2.79 4.65 15.97
N LEU A 236 2.92 3.36 15.66
CA LEU A 236 2.00 2.31 16.11
C LEU A 236 2.22 1.93 17.59
N LEU A 237 3.38 2.25 18.14
CA LEU A 237 3.77 1.84 19.50
C LEU A 237 3.22 2.76 20.61
N SER A 238 2.53 3.85 20.26
CA SER A 238 1.94 4.78 21.25
C SER A 238 0.42 4.93 21.05
N PRO A 239 -0.39 4.52 22.05
CA PRO A 239 -0.05 3.71 23.21
C PRO A 239 0.38 2.30 22.77
N ARG A 240 1.20 1.64 23.61
CA ARG A 240 1.78 0.33 23.30
C ARG A 240 0.70 -0.71 22.98
N PRO A 241 0.78 -1.41 21.84
CA PRO A 241 -0.12 -2.49 21.51
C PRO A 241 0.31 -3.81 22.17
N ASP A 242 -0.62 -4.78 22.24
CA ASP A 242 -0.32 -6.15 22.64
C ASP A 242 0.24 -6.95 21.44
N ARG A 243 -0.30 -6.67 20.23
CA ARG A 243 0.05 -7.35 18.99
C ARG A 243 0.34 -6.34 17.88
N LEU A 244 1.39 -6.60 17.11
CA LEU A 244 1.69 -5.91 15.86
C LEU A 244 1.63 -6.95 14.75
N VAL A 245 0.70 -6.80 13.83
CA VAL A 245 0.63 -7.60 12.60
C VAL A 245 1.41 -6.84 11.53
N LEU A 246 2.44 -7.46 10.98
CA LEU A 246 3.22 -6.94 9.86
C LEU A 246 2.92 -7.79 8.63
N ILE A 247 2.49 -7.16 7.53
CA ILE A 247 2.32 -7.82 6.24
C ILE A 247 3.41 -7.33 5.30
N ARG A 248 4.31 -8.24 4.92
CA ARG A 248 5.42 -7.98 4.00
C ARG A 248 5.02 -8.32 2.57
N ALA A 249 4.99 -7.32 1.72
CA ALA A 249 4.72 -7.45 0.28
C ALA A 249 6.00 -7.68 -0.53
N GLN A 250 7.18 -7.69 0.09
CA GLN A 250 8.46 -7.89 -0.58
C GLN A 250 9.22 -9.04 0.05
N PRO A 251 9.94 -9.86 -0.76
CA PRO A 251 10.76 -10.95 -0.25
C PRO A 251 11.91 -10.42 0.62
N ARG A 252 12.13 -11.05 1.78
CA ARG A 252 13.25 -10.73 2.68
C ARG A 252 14.58 -11.19 2.10
N ALA A 253 14.57 -12.34 1.43
CA ALA A 253 15.77 -12.93 0.87
C ALA A 253 15.53 -13.39 -0.57
N ARG A 254 16.57 -13.32 -1.39
CA ARG A 254 16.62 -13.92 -2.72
C ARG A 254 17.80 -14.86 -2.83
N LYS A 255 17.56 -16.02 -3.45
CA LYS A 255 18.62 -16.98 -3.76
C LYS A 255 19.42 -16.51 -4.98
N GLY A 256 20.73 -16.71 -4.94
CA GLY A 256 21.64 -16.40 -6.03
C GLY A 256 22.23 -14.98 -5.94
N VAL A 257 23.19 -14.73 -6.81
CA VAL A 257 23.87 -13.43 -6.94
C VAL A 257 23.39 -12.78 -8.23
N PRO A 258 22.92 -11.53 -8.20
CA PRO A 258 22.48 -10.83 -9.40
C PRO A 258 23.67 -10.60 -10.33
N ASN A 259 23.52 -10.94 -11.62
CA ASN A 259 24.60 -10.86 -12.60
C ASN A 259 24.36 -9.76 -13.65
N SER A 260 23.13 -9.32 -13.87
CA SER A 260 22.83 -8.18 -14.74
C SER A 260 22.83 -6.87 -13.97
N THR A 261 23.15 -5.75 -14.64
CA THR A 261 23.05 -4.41 -14.04
C THR A 261 21.63 -4.13 -13.52
N ALA A 262 20.61 -4.56 -14.25
CA ALA A 262 19.21 -4.40 -13.85
C ALA A 262 18.93 -5.14 -12.53
N ASP A 263 19.30 -6.41 -12.43
CA ASP A 263 19.11 -7.22 -11.23
C ASP A 263 19.89 -6.66 -10.03
N ILE A 264 21.11 -6.14 -10.26
CA ILE A 264 21.92 -5.49 -9.21
C ILE A 264 21.19 -4.25 -8.68
N VAL A 265 20.75 -3.35 -9.56
CA VAL A 265 20.00 -2.13 -9.17
C VAL A 265 18.72 -2.50 -8.42
N HIS A 266 17.99 -3.47 -8.91
CA HIS A 266 16.78 -3.95 -8.26
C HIS A 266 17.07 -4.52 -6.86
N ARG A 267 18.13 -5.31 -6.73
CA ARG A 267 18.51 -5.88 -5.42
C ARG A 267 18.95 -4.80 -4.44
N LEU A 268 19.65 -3.78 -4.89
CA LEU A 268 19.99 -2.61 -4.09
C LEU A 268 18.74 -1.90 -3.56
N HIS A 269 17.72 -1.71 -4.41
CA HIS A 269 16.44 -1.13 -3.98
C HIS A 269 15.74 -2.01 -2.94
N GLU A 270 15.68 -3.35 -3.13
CA GLU A 270 15.07 -4.23 -2.14
C GLU A 270 15.76 -4.13 -0.78
N ILE A 271 17.10 -4.12 -0.78
CA ILE A 271 17.89 -3.99 0.44
C ILE A 271 17.62 -2.65 1.11
N ALA A 272 17.62 -1.55 0.34
CA ALA A 272 17.36 -0.21 0.85
C ALA A 272 15.96 -0.08 1.46
N PHE A 273 14.95 -0.72 0.85
CA PHE A 273 13.57 -0.71 1.35
C PHE A 273 13.35 -1.58 2.59
N GLN A 274 14.22 -2.57 2.82
CA GLN A 274 14.11 -3.46 3.99
C GLN A 274 14.87 -2.97 5.20
N ALA A 275 16.03 -2.39 5.00
CA ALA A 275 16.94 -2.02 6.08
C ALA A 275 16.30 -1.14 7.17
N PRO A 276 15.50 -0.10 6.86
CA PRO A 276 14.82 0.70 7.87
C PRO A 276 13.81 -0.12 8.69
N LEU A 277 13.03 -0.99 8.04
CA LEU A 277 12.04 -1.83 8.71
C LEU A 277 12.71 -2.83 9.66
N ASP A 278 13.78 -3.48 9.22
CA ASP A 278 14.50 -4.44 10.05
C ASP A 278 15.12 -3.75 11.28
N GLY A 279 15.58 -2.50 11.13
CA GLY A 279 16.00 -1.65 12.25
C GLY A 279 14.89 -1.37 13.25
N GLU A 280 13.70 -0.99 12.78
CA GLU A 280 12.55 -0.74 13.66
C GLU A 280 12.07 -2.04 14.35
N ILE A 281 12.09 -3.17 13.66
CA ILE A 281 11.73 -4.48 14.24
C ILE A 281 12.70 -4.84 15.36
N ALA A 282 14.01 -4.63 15.18
CA ALA A 282 15.01 -4.90 16.21
C ALA A 282 14.80 -4.06 17.47
N MET A 283 14.15 -2.91 17.38
CA MET A 283 13.84 -2.01 18.48
C MET A 283 12.44 -2.22 19.10
N LEU A 284 11.65 -3.21 18.60
CA LEU A 284 10.33 -3.47 19.17
C LEU A 284 10.41 -3.86 20.65
N PRO A 285 9.54 -3.30 21.50
CA PRO A 285 9.44 -3.71 22.89
C PRO A 285 9.11 -5.21 23.01
N LYS A 286 9.82 -5.93 23.86
CA LYS A 286 9.67 -7.40 24.05
C LYS A 286 8.23 -7.83 24.40
N GLN A 287 7.44 -6.92 24.93
CA GLN A 287 6.05 -7.17 25.29
C GLN A 287 5.08 -7.09 24.10
N VAL A 288 5.52 -6.58 22.96
CA VAL A 288 4.70 -6.52 21.75
C VAL A 288 4.90 -7.83 20.97
N ARG A 289 3.83 -8.59 20.82
CA ARG A 289 3.86 -9.81 20.00
C ARG A 289 3.85 -9.43 18.52
N LEU A 290 4.95 -9.69 17.82
CA LEU A 290 5.04 -9.53 16.36
C LEU A 290 4.43 -10.76 15.67
N LEU A 291 3.47 -10.51 14.77
CA LEU A 291 2.88 -11.49 13.86
C LEU A 291 3.27 -11.09 12.43
N ASP A 292 4.27 -11.79 11.87
CA ASP A 292 4.89 -11.46 10.57
C ASP A 292 4.33 -12.36 9.47
N ILE A 293 3.61 -11.78 8.52
CA ILE A 293 3.03 -12.45 7.34
C ILE A 293 3.84 -12.02 6.13
N SER A 294 4.53 -12.96 5.48
CA SER A 294 5.50 -12.66 4.43
C SER A 294 5.09 -13.26 3.08
N ALA A 295 5.28 -12.47 2.02
CA ALA A 295 5.14 -12.91 0.63
C ALA A 295 6.34 -13.73 0.11
N ASP A 296 7.30 -14.11 0.96
CA ASP A 296 8.54 -14.79 0.55
C ASP A 296 8.27 -15.99 -0.36
N ALA A 297 7.33 -16.88 0.04
CA ALA A 297 7.01 -18.08 -0.72
C ALA A 297 6.29 -17.76 -2.04
N ALA A 298 5.33 -16.83 -2.02
CA ALA A 298 4.56 -16.43 -3.19
C ALA A 298 5.43 -15.75 -4.26
N LEU A 299 6.44 -15.00 -3.84
CA LEU A 299 7.29 -14.20 -4.73
C LEU A 299 8.65 -14.83 -5.03
N ALA A 300 8.98 -16.00 -4.48
CA ALA A 300 10.28 -16.64 -4.61
C ALA A 300 10.75 -16.85 -6.06
N ARG A 301 9.80 -17.06 -6.98
CA ARG A 301 10.07 -17.34 -8.42
C ARG A 301 9.76 -16.15 -9.33
N HIS A 302 9.24 -15.05 -8.79
CA HIS A 302 8.85 -13.90 -9.60
C HIS A 302 10.02 -12.89 -9.71
N PRO A 303 10.25 -12.35 -10.93
CA PRO A 303 11.26 -11.32 -11.12
C PRO A 303 10.84 -10.02 -10.41
N LEU A 304 11.81 -9.14 -10.18
CA LEU A 304 11.58 -7.86 -9.52
C LEU A 304 10.63 -6.93 -10.30
N THR A 305 10.63 -7.06 -11.63
CA THR A 305 9.72 -6.34 -12.54
C THR A 305 8.25 -6.69 -12.30
N SER A 306 7.96 -7.84 -11.65
CA SER A 306 6.59 -8.23 -11.31
C SER A 306 5.87 -7.26 -10.37
N LYS A 307 6.60 -6.33 -9.71
CA LYS A 307 5.99 -5.22 -8.95
C LYS A 307 5.13 -4.28 -9.81
N MET A 308 5.33 -4.31 -11.13
CA MET A 308 4.58 -3.50 -12.10
C MET A 308 3.50 -4.32 -12.82
N ASN A 309 3.39 -5.61 -12.55
CA ASN A 309 2.40 -6.47 -13.19
C ASN A 309 1.02 -6.32 -12.53
N THR A 310 0.11 -5.61 -13.20
CA THR A 310 -1.28 -5.42 -12.77
C THR A 310 -2.27 -6.32 -13.50
N GLU A 311 -1.80 -7.36 -14.18
CA GLU A 311 -2.68 -8.35 -14.79
C GLU A 311 -3.54 -9.03 -13.71
N LYS A 312 -4.82 -9.15 -14.02
CA LYS A 312 -5.81 -9.70 -13.08
C LYS A 312 -5.44 -11.08 -12.57
N SER A 313 -4.95 -11.97 -13.43
CA SER A 313 -4.51 -13.32 -13.08
C SER A 313 -3.39 -13.32 -12.04
N PHE A 314 -2.43 -12.42 -12.19
CA PHE A 314 -1.32 -12.26 -11.25
C PHE A 314 -1.79 -11.70 -9.90
N LEU A 315 -2.65 -10.67 -9.93
CA LEU A 315 -3.22 -10.09 -8.72
C LEU A 315 -4.09 -11.10 -7.96
N ASP A 316 -4.93 -11.88 -8.66
CA ASP A 316 -5.76 -12.93 -8.07
C ASP A 316 -4.89 -14.05 -7.44
N HIS A 317 -3.78 -14.43 -8.09
CA HIS A 317 -2.81 -15.38 -7.54
C HIS A 317 -2.21 -14.88 -6.23
N LEU A 318 -1.74 -13.63 -6.20
CA LEU A 318 -1.16 -13.04 -4.98
C LEU A 318 -2.20 -12.85 -3.88
N PHE A 319 -3.44 -12.48 -4.23
CA PHE A 319 -4.55 -12.42 -3.28
C PHE A 319 -4.79 -13.77 -2.60
N ALA A 320 -4.88 -14.85 -3.37
CA ALA A 320 -5.08 -16.19 -2.83
C ALA A 320 -3.91 -16.60 -1.91
N ALA A 321 -2.67 -16.36 -2.33
CA ALA A 321 -1.48 -16.65 -1.52
C ALA A 321 -1.45 -15.82 -0.21
N GLY A 322 -1.89 -14.56 -0.25
CA GLY A 322 -2.01 -13.73 0.95
C GLY A 322 -3.01 -14.26 1.95
N ARG A 323 -4.19 -14.70 1.48
CA ARG A 323 -5.21 -15.31 2.33
C ARG A 323 -4.70 -16.59 3.01
N GLU A 324 -3.99 -17.44 2.27
CA GLU A 324 -3.37 -18.65 2.79
C GLU A 324 -2.31 -18.34 3.86
N ALA A 325 -1.42 -17.40 3.59
CA ALA A 325 -0.36 -17.00 4.52
C ALA A 325 -0.88 -16.40 5.83
N ALA A 326 -2.06 -15.76 5.81
CA ALA A 326 -2.68 -15.16 6.99
C ALA A 326 -3.45 -16.17 7.87
N ALA A 327 -3.87 -17.31 7.33
CA ALA A 327 -4.70 -18.30 8.05
C ALA A 327 -4.10 -18.78 9.39
N PRO A 328 -2.77 -19.04 9.52
CA PRO A 328 -2.19 -19.45 10.80
C PRO A 328 -2.22 -18.38 11.88
N VAL A 329 -2.25 -17.11 11.50
CA VAL A 329 -2.23 -15.96 12.43
C VAL A 329 -3.55 -15.83 13.19
N THR A 330 -4.64 -16.22 12.58
CA THR A 330 -5.99 -16.14 13.16
C THR A 330 -6.35 -17.36 13.99
N ALA A 331 -5.63 -18.48 13.83
CA ALA A 331 -5.82 -19.70 14.59
C ALA A 331 -5.16 -19.68 15.98
N THR A 332 -4.40 -18.63 16.31
CA THR A 332 -3.65 -18.42 17.57
C THR A 332 -4.16 -17.23 18.34
#